data_9af20301a7d71fa12bbf1cde5c0f88b2
#
_entry.id   9af20301a7d71fa12bbf1cde5c0f88b2
#
_cell.length_a   1.000
_cell.length_b   1.000
_cell.length_c   1.000
_cell.angle_alpha   90.00
_cell.angle_beta   90.00
_cell.angle_gamma   90.00
#
_symmetry.space_group_name_H-M   'P 1'
#
loop_
_entity.id
_entity.type
_entity.pdbx_description
1 polymer ?
#
loop_
_entity_poly.entity_id
_entity_poly.type
_entity_poly.pdbx_seq_one_letter_code
_entity_poly.pdbx_strand_id
1 'polypeptide(L)'
;MKIPLLIVKFGNEISPQEIQPFRGAVVASLNEKNILFHNHTENGVSYHYPLIQYKRIHKKAAIVCVKEGIKAISELFYTGNYRYKIGDRDVEMQIESIDTYNTDIDFCEEPRRYRLLNWLPLNSENYKEYQTIDGMAQRIIFMEEKLTGNLLSFFTEIGFRAEQQIDLHITDVTAQRLAHYKGVKLMAFDIEFKVNLTLPQYIGIGKSSSVGYGTLTKIANNNRLNN
;
A
#
# COMPACT_ATOMS: atom_id res chain seq x y z
N MET A 1 -13.51 13.13 6.06
CA MET A 1 -12.98 12.47 7.27
C MET A 1 -11.48 12.67 7.36
N LYS A 2 -10.94 13.08 8.52
CA LYS A 2 -9.48 13.19 8.73
C LYS A 2 -8.94 11.94 9.40
N ILE A 3 -7.85 11.39 8.85
CA ILE A 3 -7.14 10.27 9.45
C ILE A 3 -5.67 10.62 9.69
N PRO A 4 -5.10 10.24 10.84
CA PRO A 4 -3.69 10.43 11.10
C PRO A 4 -2.85 9.39 10.36
N LEU A 5 -1.74 9.86 9.79
CA LEU A 5 -0.68 9.04 9.21
C LEU A 5 0.66 9.36 9.86
N LEU A 6 1.51 8.34 9.95
CA LEU A 6 2.91 8.48 10.33
C LEU A 6 3.76 7.72 9.32
N ILE A 7 4.82 8.35 8.83
CA ILE A 7 5.80 7.71 7.95
C ILE A 7 7.17 7.79 8.63
N VAL A 8 7.73 6.62 8.92
CA VAL A 8 9.13 6.48 9.34
C VAL A 8 9.95 6.19 8.09
N LYS A 9 10.88 7.07 7.75
CA LYS A 9 11.81 6.87 6.65
C LYS A 9 13.21 6.57 7.19
N PHE A 10 13.85 5.59 6.58
CA PHE A 10 15.25 5.25 6.88
C PHE A 10 16.15 5.79 5.78
N GLY A 11 17.37 6.16 6.13
CA GLY A 11 18.39 6.61 5.17
C GLY A 11 18.89 5.49 4.26
N ASN A 12 18.66 4.24 4.65
CA ASN A 12 19.16 3.05 3.97
C ASN A 12 18.33 2.71 2.72
N GLU A 13 19.01 2.51 1.60
CA GLU A 13 18.39 1.97 0.39
C GLU A 13 18.15 0.45 0.53
N ILE A 14 17.00 0.01 0.03
CA ILE A 14 16.64 -1.40 -0.09
C ILE A 14 16.13 -1.68 -1.51
N SER A 15 16.29 -2.91 -1.98
CA SER A 15 15.69 -3.38 -3.23
C SER A 15 14.19 -3.71 -3.02
N PRO A 16 13.39 -3.81 -4.09
CA PRO A 16 11.99 -4.25 -3.98
C PRO A 16 11.83 -5.63 -3.32
N GLN A 17 12.79 -6.53 -3.52
CA GLN A 17 12.79 -7.89 -2.95
C GLN A 17 13.10 -7.88 -1.45
N GLU A 18 13.75 -6.85 -0.94
CA GLU A 18 14.10 -6.71 0.47
C GLU A 18 12.97 -6.15 1.34
N ILE A 19 11.86 -5.68 0.78
CA ILE A 19 10.73 -5.15 1.57
C ILE A 19 10.16 -6.23 2.51
N GLN A 20 9.99 -7.45 2.03
CA GLN A 20 9.47 -8.55 2.86
C GLN A 20 10.48 -9.01 3.91
N PRO A 21 11.77 -9.26 3.61
CA PRO A 21 12.81 -9.44 4.62
C PRO A 21 12.91 -8.30 5.64
N PHE A 22 12.83 -7.05 5.20
CA PHE A 22 12.80 -5.88 6.10
C PHE A 22 11.65 -5.95 7.09
N ARG A 23 10.41 -6.24 6.62
CA ARG A 23 9.29 -6.48 7.52
C ARG A 23 9.58 -7.58 8.53
N GLY A 24 10.11 -8.72 8.05
CA GLY A 24 10.44 -9.87 8.91
C GLY A 24 11.43 -9.48 10.01
N ALA A 25 12.47 -8.72 9.66
CA ALA A 25 13.50 -8.26 10.59
C ALA A 25 12.94 -7.28 11.64
N VAL A 26 12.12 -6.31 11.22
CA VAL A 26 11.46 -5.38 12.14
C VAL A 26 10.56 -6.14 13.11
N VAL A 27 9.72 -7.03 12.59
CA VAL A 27 8.81 -7.82 13.43
C VAL A 27 9.56 -8.71 14.43
N ALA A 28 10.68 -9.31 14.02
CA ALA A 28 11.52 -10.14 14.88
C ALA A 28 12.24 -9.34 15.98
N SER A 29 12.41 -8.03 15.81
CA SER A 29 13.04 -7.15 16.81
C SER A 29 12.09 -6.67 17.91
N LEU A 30 10.78 -6.89 17.75
CA LEU A 30 9.78 -6.47 18.72
C LEU A 30 9.66 -7.50 19.85
N ASN A 31 9.51 -7.03 21.07
CA ASN A 31 9.41 -7.89 22.26
C ASN A 31 8.05 -8.56 22.41
N GLU A 32 7.00 -7.95 21.91
CA GLU A 32 5.63 -8.44 21.98
C GLU A 32 5.09 -8.80 20.57
N LYS A 33 4.31 -9.87 20.50
CA LYS A 33 3.60 -10.25 19.26
C LYS A 33 2.36 -9.36 19.06
N ASN A 34 2.58 -8.09 18.75
CA ASN A 34 1.48 -7.19 18.44
C ASN A 34 0.91 -7.56 17.05
N ILE A 35 -0.38 -7.89 17.00
CA ILE A 35 -1.10 -8.35 15.81
C ILE A 35 -1.03 -7.35 14.65
N LEU A 36 -0.93 -6.04 14.95
CA LEU A 36 -0.84 -5.00 13.92
C LEU A 36 0.45 -5.09 13.08
N PHE A 37 1.53 -5.66 13.64
CA PHE A 37 2.75 -5.92 12.89
C PHE A 37 2.69 -7.21 12.08
N HIS A 38 1.96 -8.21 12.56
CA HIS A 38 1.97 -9.57 11.99
C HIS A 38 0.88 -9.83 10.96
N ASN A 39 -0.29 -9.19 11.06
CA ASN A 39 -1.52 -9.53 10.31
C ASN A 39 -1.92 -11.02 10.42
N HIS A 40 -1.54 -11.68 11.53
CA HIS A 40 -1.90 -13.06 11.84
C HIS A 40 -2.50 -13.10 13.25
N THR A 41 -3.64 -13.75 13.38
CA THR A 41 -4.21 -14.13 14.68
C THR A 41 -3.83 -15.56 15.00
N GLU A 42 -3.99 -15.98 16.25
CA GLU A 42 -3.83 -17.38 16.65
C GLU A 42 -4.73 -18.34 15.85
N ASN A 43 -5.83 -17.82 15.30
CA ASN A 43 -6.83 -18.57 14.53
C ASN A 43 -6.65 -18.46 13.00
N GLY A 44 -5.54 -17.87 12.50
CA GLY A 44 -5.26 -17.79 11.07
C GLY A 44 -4.88 -16.39 10.57
N VAL A 45 -4.97 -16.18 9.24
CA VAL A 45 -4.67 -14.90 8.59
C VAL A 45 -5.81 -13.93 8.84
N SER A 46 -5.53 -12.79 9.47
CA SER A 46 -6.47 -11.68 9.54
C SER A 46 -6.60 -11.05 8.15
N TYR A 47 -7.82 -11.02 7.61
CA TYR A 47 -8.13 -10.39 6.33
C TYR A 47 -8.37 -8.88 6.45
N HIS A 48 -8.00 -8.27 7.58
CA HIS A 48 -8.10 -6.84 7.77
C HIS A 48 -7.03 -6.09 6.94
N TYR A 49 -7.36 -4.87 6.55
CA TYR A 49 -6.40 -4.00 5.88
C TYR A 49 -5.24 -3.66 6.84
N PRO A 50 -3.97 -3.77 6.41
CA PRO A 50 -2.82 -3.59 7.31
C PRO A 50 -2.63 -2.11 7.68
N LEU A 51 -2.70 -1.80 8.97
CA LEU A 51 -2.47 -0.46 9.50
C LEU A 51 -0.98 -0.10 9.64
N ILE A 52 -0.09 -1.09 9.58
CA ILE A 52 1.37 -0.92 9.51
C ILE A 52 1.86 -1.56 8.22
N GLN A 53 2.52 -0.77 7.39
CA GLN A 53 2.94 -1.17 6.05
C GLN A 53 4.40 -0.85 5.80
N TYR A 54 5.13 -1.81 5.26
CA TYR A 54 6.53 -1.69 4.90
C TYR A 54 6.65 -1.33 3.42
N LYS A 55 7.40 -0.30 3.13
CA LYS A 55 7.47 0.31 1.80
C LYS A 55 8.91 0.57 1.39
N ARG A 56 9.06 0.78 0.10
CA ARG A 56 10.23 1.38 -0.50
C ARG A 56 9.82 2.71 -1.13
N ILE A 57 10.20 3.81 -0.50
CA ILE A 57 9.89 5.18 -0.95
C ILE A 57 11.20 5.82 -1.40
N HIS A 58 11.26 6.28 -2.66
CA HIS A 58 12.48 6.84 -3.26
C HIS A 58 13.73 5.97 -3.04
N LYS A 59 13.60 4.65 -3.27
CA LYS A 59 14.62 3.61 -3.05
C LYS A 59 14.96 3.31 -1.59
N LYS A 60 14.52 4.09 -0.63
CA LYS A 60 14.79 3.93 0.79
C LYS A 60 13.70 3.12 1.49
N ALA A 61 14.09 2.41 2.57
CA ALA A 61 13.16 1.71 3.42
C ALA A 61 12.23 2.70 4.16
N ALA A 62 10.97 2.35 4.28
CA ALA A 62 9.99 3.15 5.03
C ALA A 62 8.92 2.27 5.69
N ILE A 63 8.35 2.77 6.78
CA ILE A 63 7.17 2.19 7.44
C ILE A 63 6.08 3.25 7.42
N VAL A 64 4.91 2.89 6.90
CA VAL A 64 3.72 3.75 6.87
C VAL A 64 2.70 3.20 7.84
N CYS A 65 2.29 4.04 8.80
CA CYS A 65 1.32 3.70 9.84
C CYS A 65 0.06 4.54 9.69
N VAL A 66 -1.09 3.89 9.82
CA VAL A 66 -2.42 4.48 9.69
C VAL A 66 -3.16 4.30 11.01
N LYS A 67 -3.78 5.37 11.54
CA LYS A 67 -4.62 5.33 12.74
C LYS A 67 -3.94 4.60 13.92
N GLU A 68 -4.52 3.49 14.39
CA GLU A 68 -4.02 2.68 15.53
C GLU A 68 -2.61 2.13 15.29
N GLY A 69 -2.19 1.96 14.04
CA GLY A 69 -0.82 1.59 13.68
C GLY A 69 0.22 2.59 14.16
N ILE A 70 -0.16 3.88 14.31
CA ILE A 70 0.73 4.93 14.84
C ILE A 70 1.08 4.67 16.30
N LYS A 71 0.11 4.24 17.10
CA LYS A 71 0.36 3.89 18.50
C LYS A 71 1.23 2.64 18.60
N ALA A 72 0.96 1.64 17.76
CA ALA A 72 1.71 0.39 17.78
C ALA A 72 3.18 0.57 17.40
N ILE A 73 3.52 1.47 16.45
CA ILE A 73 4.90 1.68 16.02
C ILE A 73 5.81 2.23 17.13
N SER A 74 5.26 2.79 18.20
CA SER A 74 6.05 3.26 19.35
C SER A 74 6.91 2.16 19.96
N GLU A 75 6.46 0.90 19.88
CA GLU A 75 7.23 -0.26 20.34
C GLU A 75 8.58 -0.37 19.63
N LEU A 76 8.62 -0.09 18.31
CA LEU A 76 9.87 -0.06 17.55
C LEU A 76 10.86 0.99 18.11
N PHE A 77 10.37 2.14 18.53
CA PHE A 77 11.24 3.18 19.08
C PHE A 77 11.76 2.86 20.49
N TYR A 78 10.96 2.12 21.29
CA TYR A 78 11.39 1.68 22.62
C TYR A 78 12.52 0.66 22.59
N THR A 79 12.57 -0.20 21.56
CA THR A 79 13.66 -1.18 21.44
C THR A 79 15.00 -0.51 21.20
N GLY A 80 15.02 0.65 20.53
CA GLY A 80 16.24 1.39 20.20
C GLY A 80 17.27 0.60 19.37
N ASN A 81 16.92 -0.62 18.97
CA ASN A 81 17.79 -1.50 18.20
C ASN A 81 17.34 -1.55 16.75
N TYR A 82 18.10 -0.93 15.89
CA TYR A 82 17.83 -0.89 14.44
C TYR A 82 18.82 -1.74 13.62
N ARG A 83 19.48 -2.71 14.24
CA ARG A 83 20.34 -3.68 13.55
C ARG A 83 19.50 -4.85 13.08
N TYR A 84 19.34 -4.97 11.78
CA TYR A 84 18.45 -5.94 11.15
C TYR A 84 19.23 -6.85 10.19
N LYS A 85 18.86 -8.13 10.18
CA LYS A 85 19.24 -9.03 9.10
C LYS A 85 18.18 -8.96 7.99
N ILE A 86 18.50 -8.26 6.90
CA ILE A 86 17.60 -8.10 5.75
C ILE A 86 18.10 -9.03 4.63
N GLY A 87 17.41 -10.17 4.46
CA GLY A 87 17.92 -11.26 3.63
C GLY A 87 19.23 -11.79 4.19
N ASP A 88 20.29 -11.72 3.40
CA ASP A 88 21.64 -12.19 3.78
C ASP A 88 22.54 -11.07 4.32
N ARG A 89 22.04 -9.84 4.45
CA ARG A 89 22.82 -8.67 4.88
C ARG A 89 22.47 -8.27 6.31
N ASP A 90 23.50 -8.05 7.12
CA ASP A 90 23.38 -7.34 8.39
C ASP A 90 23.43 -5.84 8.11
N VAL A 91 22.39 -5.12 8.47
CA VAL A 91 22.20 -3.70 8.16
C VAL A 91 21.87 -2.94 9.44
N GLU A 92 22.65 -1.91 9.73
CA GLU A 92 22.28 -0.92 10.73
C GLU A 92 21.42 0.15 10.07
N MET A 93 20.13 0.15 10.40
CA MET A 93 19.17 1.09 9.84
C MET A 93 19.23 2.41 10.58
N GLN A 94 19.20 3.50 9.83
CA GLN A 94 19.23 4.85 10.39
C GLN A 94 17.91 5.56 10.07
N ILE A 95 17.18 6.00 11.08
CA ILE A 95 15.98 6.81 10.89
C ILE A 95 16.42 8.18 10.34
N GLU A 96 15.94 8.51 9.14
CA GLU A 96 16.18 9.79 8.47
C GLU A 96 15.13 10.82 8.84
N SER A 97 13.85 10.41 8.86
CA SER A 97 12.74 11.27 9.28
C SER A 97 11.58 10.47 9.86
N ILE A 98 10.80 11.15 10.70
CA ILE A 98 9.50 10.69 11.20
C ILE A 98 8.51 11.81 10.90
N ASP A 99 7.67 11.58 9.89
CA ASP A 99 6.71 12.56 9.41
C ASP A 99 5.30 12.17 9.88
N THR A 100 4.63 13.05 10.62
CA THR A 100 3.24 12.87 11.06
C THR A 100 2.35 13.93 10.44
N TYR A 101 1.21 13.53 9.90
CA TYR A 101 0.23 14.44 9.34
C TYR A 101 -1.17 13.86 9.32
N ASN A 102 -2.18 14.73 9.26
CA ASN A 102 -3.53 14.31 8.98
C ASN A 102 -3.80 14.40 7.48
N THR A 103 -4.46 13.41 6.94
CA THR A 103 -4.94 13.45 5.56
C THR A 103 -6.45 13.43 5.54
N ASP A 104 -7.04 14.20 4.64
CA ASP A 104 -8.45 14.17 4.41
C ASP A 104 -8.79 13.04 3.43
N ILE A 105 -9.84 12.27 3.78
CA ILE A 105 -10.52 11.38 2.86
C ILE A 105 -11.91 11.95 2.68
N ASP A 106 -12.18 12.42 1.48
CA ASP A 106 -13.43 13.09 1.16
C ASP A 106 -13.72 13.00 -0.32
N PHE A 107 -15.00 13.11 -0.67
CA PHE A 107 -15.40 13.27 -2.06
C PHE A 107 -14.98 14.65 -2.58
N CYS A 108 -14.65 14.71 -3.85
CA CYS A 108 -14.26 15.95 -4.52
C CYS A 108 -14.96 16.06 -5.89
N GLU A 109 -15.38 17.28 -6.23
CA GLU A 109 -16.03 17.55 -7.52
C GLU A 109 -15.09 17.28 -8.70
N GLU A 110 -13.83 17.74 -8.58
CA GLU A 110 -12.80 17.45 -9.57
C GLU A 110 -12.06 16.17 -9.23
N PRO A 111 -12.13 15.13 -10.09
CA PRO A 111 -11.43 13.88 -9.85
C PRO A 111 -9.93 14.07 -9.68
N ARG A 112 -9.37 13.42 -8.67
CA ARG A 112 -7.93 13.43 -8.37
C ARG A 112 -7.22 12.32 -9.13
N ARG A 113 -5.99 12.59 -9.54
CA ARG A 113 -5.15 11.62 -10.26
C ARG A 113 -4.18 10.94 -9.30
N TYR A 114 -4.11 9.61 -9.44
CA TYR A 114 -3.22 8.78 -8.64
C TYR A 114 -2.50 7.77 -9.52
N ARG A 115 -1.32 7.34 -9.05
CA ARG A 115 -0.60 6.18 -9.58
C ARG A 115 -0.58 5.10 -8.50
N LEU A 116 -0.84 3.87 -8.89
CA LEU A 116 -0.77 2.69 -8.03
C LEU A 116 0.32 1.78 -8.58
N LEU A 117 1.35 1.54 -7.78
CA LEU A 117 2.53 0.76 -8.17
C LEU A 117 2.48 -0.66 -7.62
N ASN A 118 2.88 -1.63 -8.42
CA ASN A 118 2.90 -3.05 -8.06
C ASN A 118 1.55 -3.57 -7.53
N TRP A 119 0.45 -3.10 -8.07
CA TRP A 119 -0.87 -3.54 -7.63
C TRP A 119 -1.16 -4.98 -8.06
N LEU A 120 -1.71 -5.79 -7.13
CA LEU A 120 -2.10 -7.18 -7.33
C LEU A 120 -3.64 -7.28 -7.32
N PRO A 121 -4.35 -7.00 -8.43
CA PRO A 121 -5.81 -7.04 -8.48
C PRO A 121 -6.37 -8.46 -8.49
N LEU A 122 -5.58 -9.43 -8.95
CA LEU A 122 -6.08 -10.75 -9.33
C LEU A 122 -5.66 -11.81 -8.30
N ASN A 123 -6.64 -12.51 -7.75
CA ASN A 123 -6.44 -13.79 -7.09
C ASN A 123 -6.54 -14.92 -8.15
N SER A 124 -6.48 -16.18 -7.74
CA SER A 124 -6.52 -17.33 -8.67
C SER A 124 -7.83 -17.43 -9.45
N GLU A 125 -8.96 -17.06 -8.85
CA GLU A 125 -10.29 -17.08 -9.47
C GLU A 125 -10.45 -15.91 -10.44
N ASN A 126 -10.20 -14.71 -9.96
CA ASN A 126 -10.24 -13.49 -10.76
C ASN A 126 -9.25 -13.53 -11.94
N TYR A 127 -8.12 -14.24 -11.80
CA TYR A 127 -7.16 -14.38 -12.89
C TYR A 127 -7.74 -15.24 -14.02
N LYS A 128 -8.44 -16.33 -13.70
CA LYS A 128 -9.11 -17.17 -14.71
C LYS A 128 -10.18 -16.35 -15.45
N GLU A 129 -11.00 -15.61 -14.70
CA GLU A 129 -12.02 -14.73 -15.27
C GLU A 129 -11.38 -13.66 -16.18
N TYR A 130 -10.34 -12.98 -15.71
CA TYR A 130 -9.60 -11.98 -16.48
C TYR A 130 -9.07 -12.53 -17.82
N GLN A 131 -8.64 -13.79 -17.84
CA GLN A 131 -8.15 -14.44 -19.06
C GLN A 131 -9.25 -14.68 -20.10
N THR A 132 -10.50 -14.88 -19.69
CA THR A 132 -11.64 -15.09 -20.60
C THR A 132 -12.23 -13.80 -21.15
N ILE A 133 -11.85 -12.65 -20.61
CA ILE A 133 -12.36 -11.36 -21.06
C ILE A 133 -11.73 -10.98 -22.39
N ASP A 134 -12.56 -10.79 -23.40
CA ASP A 134 -12.16 -10.31 -24.70
C ASP A 134 -12.13 -8.77 -24.75
N GLY A 135 -11.04 -8.25 -25.30
CA GLY A 135 -10.87 -6.82 -25.48
C GLY A 135 -10.32 -6.06 -24.26
N MET A 136 -9.54 -5.02 -24.57
CA MET A 136 -8.87 -4.21 -23.53
C MET A 136 -9.88 -3.40 -22.70
N ALA A 137 -10.92 -2.87 -23.33
CA ALA A 137 -11.91 -2.04 -22.62
C ALA A 137 -12.62 -2.83 -21.51
N GLN A 138 -13.05 -4.05 -21.77
CA GLN A 138 -13.70 -4.91 -20.79
C GLN A 138 -12.74 -5.32 -19.67
N ARG A 139 -11.45 -5.55 -19.98
CA ARG A 139 -10.42 -5.80 -18.98
C ARG A 139 -10.18 -4.59 -18.07
N ILE A 140 -10.21 -3.38 -18.61
CA ILE A 140 -10.11 -2.16 -17.82
C ILE A 140 -11.31 -2.04 -16.87
N ILE A 141 -12.54 -2.19 -17.35
CA ILE A 141 -13.75 -2.17 -16.51
C ILE A 141 -13.64 -3.19 -15.38
N PHE A 142 -13.24 -4.41 -15.69
CA PHE A 142 -13.02 -5.44 -14.67
C PHE A 142 -11.98 -5.02 -13.61
N MET A 143 -10.89 -4.40 -14.05
CA MET A 143 -9.86 -3.91 -13.12
C MET A 143 -10.36 -2.74 -12.26
N GLU A 144 -11.18 -1.84 -12.82
CA GLU A 144 -11.80 -0.73 -12.08
C GLU A 144 -12.71 -1.25 -10.95
N GLU A 145 -13.49 -2.30 -11.20
CA GLU A 145 -14.29 -2.97 -10.17
C GLU A 145 -13.42 -3.54 -9.04
N LYS A 146 -12.30 -4.22 -9.39
CA LYS A 146 -11.38 -4.77 -8.38
C LYS A 146 -10.71 -3.65 -7.58
N LEU A 147 -10.33 -2.54 -8.21
CA LEU A 147 -9.73 -1.40 -7.53
C LEU A 147 -10.72 -0.72 -6.60
N THR A 148 -11.96 -0.53 -7.03
CA THR A 148 -13.05 -0.01 -6.20
C THR A 148 -13.28 -0.90 -4.98
N GLY A 149 -13.33 -2.22 -5.15
CA GLY A 149 -13.43 -3.17 -4.03
C GLY A 149 -12.25 -3.08 -3.05
N ASN A 150 -11.03 -2.87 -3.56
CA ASN A 150 -9.86 -2.68 -2.70
C ASN A 150 -9.91 -1.35 -1.93
N LEU A 151 -10.42 -0.27 -2.53
CA LEU A 151 -10.66 1.01 -1.82
C LEU A 151 -11.72 0.85 -0.73
N LEU A 152 -12.82 0.15 -1.02
CA LEU A 152 -13.87 -0.13 -0.04
C LEU A 152 -13.34 -0.94 1.16
N SER A 153 -12.45 -1.91 0.92
CA SER A 153 -11.78 -2.65 1.99
C SER A 153 -10.92 -1.73 2.89
N PHE A 154 -10.17 -0.81 2.29
CA PHE A 154 -9.44 0.21 3.03
C PHE A 154 -10.39 1.12 3.83
N PHE A 155 -11.47 1.59 3.21
CA PHE A 155 -12.45 2.46 3.86
C PHE A 155 -13.15 1.79 5.04
N THR A 156 -13.48 0.51 4.92
CA THR A 156 -14.05 -0.28 6.02
C THR A 156 -13.13 -0.29 7.24
N GLU A 157 -11.83 -0.56 7.03
CA GLU A 157 -10.86 -0.62 8.12
C GLU A 157 -10.66 0.72 8.82
N ILE A 158 -10.65 1.82 8.07
CA ILE A 158 -10.50 3.16 8.66
C ILE A 158 -11.82 3.76 9.16
N GLY A 159 -12.95 3.07 9.00
CA GLY A 159 -14.28 3.53 9.41
C GLY A 159 -14.82 4.67 8.53
N PHE A 160 -14.38 4.80 7.28
CA PHE A 160 -14.94 5.74 6.32
C PHE A 160 -16.12 5.09 5.60
N ARG A 161 -17.27 5.76 5.59
CA ARG A 161 -18.43 5.36 4.79
C ARG A 161 -18.53 6.23 3.56
N ALA A 162 -18.49 5.59 2.40
CA ALA A 162 -18.74 6.28 1.14
C ALA A 162 -20.24 6.58 1.01
N GLU A 163 -20.63 7.84 1.18
CA GLU A 163 -22.02 8.31 1.09
C GLU A 163 -22.46 8.57 -0.35
N GLN A 164 -21.50 8.58 -1.28
CA GLN A 164 -21.74 8.78 -2.70
C GLN A 164 -21.10 7.62 -3.49
N GLN A 165 -21.50 7.48 -4.75
CA GLN A 165 -20.87 6.53 -5.67
C GLN A 165 -19.41 6.93 -5.90
N ILE A 166 -18.53 5.93 -5.80
CA ILE A 166 -17.13 6.09 -6.17
C ILE A 166 -17.04 6.06 -7.70
N ASP A 167 -16.65 7.20 -8.26
CA ASP A 167 -16.38 7.33 -9.69
C ASP A 167 -14.89 7.19 -9.91
N LEU A 168 -14.50 6.03 -10.47
CA LEU A 168 -13.10 5.64 -10.64
C LEU A 168 -12.85 5.17 -12.05
N HIS A 169 -11.83 5.75 -12.71
CA HIS A 169 -11.44 5.37 -14.06
C HIS A 169 -9.93 5.18 -14.17
N ILE A 170 -9.51 4.00 -14.63
CA ILE A 170 -8.12 3.73 -14.99
C ILE A 170 -7.82 4.47 -16.30
N THR A 171 -6.86 5.39 -16.23
CA THR A 171 -6.46 6.23 -17.37
C THR A 171 -5.27 5.66 -18.13
N ASP A 172 -4.45 4.85 -17.48
CA ASP A 172 -3.31 4.20 -18.11
C ASP A 172 -2.88 2.94 -17.35
N VAL A 173 -2.34 1.96 -18.08
CA VAL A 173 -1.66 0.78 -17.55
C VAL A 173 -0.19 0.88 -17.95
N THR A 174 0.60 1.51 -17.09
CA THR A 174 1.99 1.88 -17.38
C THR A 174 2.95 0.71 -17.37
N ALA A 175 2.64 -0.34 -16.62
CA ALA A 175 3.40 -1.59 -16.64
C ALA A 175 2.54 -2.79 -16.20
N GLN A 176 2.90 -3.96 -16.75
CA GLN A 176 2.36 -5.26 -16.36
C GLN A 176 3.53 -6.24 -16.25
N ARG A 177 3.61 -6.98 -15.12
CA ARG A 177 4.70 -7.91 -14.88
C ARG A 177 4.29 -9.09 -13.99
N LEU A 178 5.03 -10.19 -14.10
CA LEU A 178 4.91 -11.30 -13.16
C LEU A 178 5.68 -10.98 -11.88
N ALA A 179 4.98 -10.98 -10.76
CA ALA A 179 5.54 -10.89 -9.43
C ALA A 179 5.56 -12.27 -8.78
N HIS A 180 6.63 -12.58 -8.04
CA HIS A 180 6.70 -13.80 -7.24
C HIS A 180 6.44 -13.42 -5.77
N TYR A 181 5.39 -14.00 -5.20
CA TYR A 181 5.05 -13.76 -3.80
C TYR A 181 4.65 -15.06 -3.12
N LYS A 182 5.36 -15.42 -2.04
CA LYS A 182 5.15 -16.68 -1.28
C LYS A 182 5.08 -17.92 -2.19
N GLY A 183 5.98 -18.03 -3.17
CA GLY A 183 6.05 -19.16 -4.10
C GLY A 183 4.99 -19.16 -5.21
N VAL A 184 4.10 -18.16 -5.26
CA VAL A 184 3.05 -18.04 -6.29
C VAL A 184 3.41 -16.92 -7.27
N LYS A 185 3.23 -17.19 -8.56
CA LYS A 185 3.30 -16.16 -9.61
C LYS A 185 1.98 -15.40 -9.69
N LEU A 186 2.05 -14.08 -9.51
CA LEU A 186 0.90 -13.18 -9.56
C LEU A 186 1.16 -12.11 -10.62
N MET A 187 0.09 -11.63 -11.24
CA MET A 187 0.17 -10.51 -12.16
C MET A 187 0.13 -9.20 -11.37
N ALA A 188 1.18 -8.40 -11.49
CA ALA A 188 1.27 -7.07 -10.91
C ALA A 188 1.15 -6.00 -11.99
N PHE A 189 0.45 -4.92 -11.67
CA PHE A 189 0.22 -3.79 -12.56
C PHE A 189 0.70 -2.49 -11.93
N ASP A 190 1.25 -1.61 -12.75
CA ASP A 190 1.37 -0.19 -12.45
C ASP A 190 0.30 0.52 -13.26
N ILE A 191 -0.56 1.28 -12.60
CA ILE A 191 -1.67 1.98 -13.25
C ILE A 191 -1.72 3.44 -12.83
N GLU A 192 -2.27 4.26 -13.71
CA GLU A 192 -2.76 5.59 -13.38
C GLU A 192 -4.28 5.60 -13.43
N PHE A 193 -4.91 6.28 -12.48
CA PHE A 193 -6.35 6.37 -12.43
C PHE A 193 -6.81 7.73 -11.88
N LYS A 194 -8.06 8.07 -12.20
CA LYS A 194 -8.79 9.19 -11.63
C LYS A 194 -9.86 8.67 -10.71
N VAL A 195 -10.12 9.39 -9.63
CA VAL A 195 -11.20 9.07 -8.70
C VAL A 195 -11.75 10.35 -8.07
N ASN A 196 -13.05 10.39 -7.83
CA ASN A 196 -13.72 11.50 -7.14
C ASN A 196 -13.49 11.51 -5.62
N LEU A 197 -12.30 11.09 -5.17
CA LEU A 197 -11.90 10.99 -3.76
C LEU A 197 -10.49 11.55 -3.55
N THR A 198 -10.31 12.20 -2.41
CA THR A 198 -8.98 12.46 -1.87
C THR A 198 -8.50 11.23 -1.10
N LEU A 199 -7.31 10.73 -1.44
CA LEU A 199 -6.71 9.53 -0.86
C LEU A 199 -5.33 9.84 -0.27
N PRO A 200 -4.93 9.13 0.81
CA PRO A 200 -3.61 9.28 1.41
C PRO A 200 -2.49 8.79 0.49
N GLN A 201 -1.32 9.43 0.57
CA GLN A 201 -0.14 8.95 -0.15
C GLN A 201 0.58 7.83 0.60
N TYR A 202 1.28 6.99 -0.16
CA TYR A 202 2.14 5.90 0.29
C TYR A 202 1.43 4.75 1.01
N ILE A 203 0.11 4.81 1.19
CA ILE A 203 -0.65 3.63 1.61
C ILE A 203 -0.63 2.58 0.50
N GLY A 204 -0.80 1.31 0.88
CA GLY A 204 -0.96 0.22 -0.09
C GLY A 204 -2.43 -0.11 -0.27
N ILE A 205 -2.85 -0.32 -1.50
CA ILE A 205 -4.21 -0.73 -1.85
C ILE A 205 -4.18 -2.13 -2.45
N GLY A 206 -5.07 -3.01 -1.97
CA GLY A 206 -5.22 -4.37 -2.45
C GLY A 206 -4.33 -5.39 -1.76
N LYS A 207 -4.13 -6.54 -2.43
CA LYS A 207 -3.43 -7.70 -1.89
C LYS A 207 -1.96 -7.39 -1.58
N SER A 208 -1.48 -7.90 -0.45
CA SER A 208 -0.07 -7.77 0.00
C SER A 208 0.39 -6.31 0.20
N SER A 209 -0.55 -5.41 0.45
CA SER A 209 -0.29 -3.99 0.69
C SER A 209 0.65 -3.71 1.88
N SER A 210 0.74 -4.63 2.85
CA SER A 210 1.68 -4.52 3.97
C SER A 210 3.16 -4.63 3.57
N VAL A 211 3.48 -5.19 2.40
CA VAL A 211 4.85 -5.46 1.95
C VAL A 211 5.16 -4.84 0.58
N GLY A 212 4.70 -3.61 0.36
CA GLY A 212 5.09 -2.78 -0.77
C GLY A 212 4.25 -2.92 -2.04
N TYR A 213 3.28 -3.84 -2.05
CA TYR A 213 2.36 -3.95 -3.18
C TYR A 213 1.26 -2.89 -3.12
N GLY A 214 0.77 -2.46 -4.28
CA GLY A 214 -0.30 -1.48 -4.44
C GLY A 214 0.01 -0.12 -3.79
N THR A 215 1.25 0.35 -3.86
CA THR A 215 1.62 1.64 -3.26
C THR A 215 1.04 2.80 -4.03
N LEU A 216 0.22 3.60 -3.34
CA LEU A 216 -0.50 4.75 -3.89
C LEU A 216 0.36 6.02 -3.84
N THR A 217 0.42 6.74 -4.94
CA THR A 217 1.05 8.06 -5.03
C THR A 217 0.14 9.04 -5.76
N LYS A 218 0.11 10.28 -5.30
CA LYS A 218 -0.65 11.35 -5.97
C LYS A 218 0.13 11.87 -7.17
N ILE A 219 -0.55 12.04 -8.30
CA ILE A 219 0.01 12.70 -9.47
C ILE A 219 -0.35 14.19 -9.35
N ALA A 220 0.67 15.05 -9.40
CA ALA A 220 0.43 16.50 -9.43
C ALA A 220 -0.37 16.86 -10.68
N ASN A 221 -1.44 17.63 -10.50
CA ASN A 221 -2.12 18.24 -11.63
C ASN A 221 -1.17 19.27 -12.21
N ASN A 222 -0.55 18.96 -13.33
CA ASN A 222 0.19 19.95 -14.13
C ASN A 222 -0.83 20.89 -14.80
N ASN A 223 -1.46 21.78 -14.02
CA ASN A 223 -2.02 22.99 -14.56
C ASN A 223 -0.84 23.94 -14.85
N ARG A 224 0.02 23.58 -15.81
CA ARG A 224 0.77 24.60 -16.51
C ARG A 224 -0.25 25.27 -17.42
N LEU A 225 -0.78 26.38 -16.94
CA LEU A 225 -1.37 27.41 -17.76
C LEU A 225 -0.43 27.67 -18.94
N ASN A 226 -0.85 27.23 -20.13
CA ASN A 226 -0.31 27.81 -21.37
C ASN A 226 -0.87 29.23 -21.39
N ASN A 227 -0.08 30.18 -20.96
CA ASN A 227 -0.15 31.58 -21.35
C ASN A 227 0.93 31.84 -22.36
#